data_de45158cae65c3bb79944b49a751baf0
#
_entry.id   de45158cae65c3bb79944b49a751baf0
#
_cell.length_a   1.000
_cell.length_b   1.000
_cell.length_c   1.000
_cell.angle_alpha   90.00
_cell.angle_beta   90.00
_cell.angle_gamma   90.00
#
_symmetry.space_group_name_H-M   'P 1'
#
loop_
_entity.id
_entity.type
_entity.pdbx_description
1 polymer ?
#
loop_
_entity_poly.entity_id
_entity_poly.type
_entity_poly.pdbx_seq_one_letter_code
_entity_poly.pdbx_strand_id
1 'polypeptide(L)'
;MTTQVASTTQGMPGEVIEHLGRHHVITLSTSSFTGMPHADTVVYANNADSIYFFAGEGTQMLRNVKDSRHVSFTVDDYTVDWRKVRELQGVGRCRPATEEQAAVAWSLCLLKFGQEFARPPGVIYVITPSEMHFVDYDYNVVTGQPSQIRRTFQLDDAPPPPSRGGVSTILDRLTYEPGQIVFRPGESTGEYYVVIDGEVEICAEGYGVDQTVLRLGPGQFFGDQATLRGQQGALTCHAVRRSILFAVDRTSLRDLLYAGLV
;
A
#
# COMPACT_ATOMS: atom_id res chain seq x y z
N MET A 1 3.65 -21.96 -26.92
CA MET A 1 3.64 -22.93 -25.79
C MET A 1 3.53 -22.16 -24.49
N THR A 2 2.65 -22.55 -23.61
CA THR A 2 2.52 -21.94 -22.28
C THR A 2 3.38 -22.71 -21.30
N THR A 3 4.35 -22.03 -20.70
CA THR A 3 5.14 -22.61 -19.61
C THR A 3 4.45 -22.28 -18.30
N GLN A 4 4.06 -23.26 -17.53
CA GLN A 4 3.46 -23.08 -16.21
C GLN A 4 4.46 -23.46 -15.12
N VAL A 5 4.73 -22.54 -14.22
CA VAL A 5 5.53 -22.75 -13.02
C VAL A 5 4.63 -22.45 -11.82
N ALA A 6 4.50 -23.39 -10.92
CA ALA A 6 3.74 -23.24 -9.70
C ALA A 6 4.67 -23.29 -8.48
N SER A 7 4.47 -22.39 -7.53
CA SER A 7 5.17 -22.36 -6.25
C SER A 7 4.22 -22.01 -5.11
N THR A 8 4.47 -22.56 -3.94
CA THR A 8 3.78 -22.17 -2.71
C THR A 8 4.69 -21.18 -1.98
N THR A 9 4.15 -20.03 -1.58
CA THR A 9 4.91 -18.97 -0.93
C THR A 9 4.19 -18.47 0.31
N GLN A 10 4.98 -18.06 1.28
CA GLN A 10 4.49 -17.35 2.45
C GLN A 10 4.46 -15.85 2.10
N GLY A 11 3.26 -15.27 1.99
CA GLY A 11 3.06 -13.91 1.50
C GLY A 11 3.26 -13.75 -0.02
N MET A 12 3.03 -12.54 -0.52
CA MET A 12 3.18 -12.24 -1.94
C MET A 12 4.65 -12.22 -2.37
N PRO A 13 5.01 -12.86 -3.50
CA PRO A 13 6.37 -12.80 -4.04
C PRO A 13 6.83 -11.37 -4.34
N GLY A 14 8.14 -11.12 -4.24
CA GLY A 14 8.72 -9.80 -4.46
C GLY A 14 8.37 -9.18 -5.82
N GLU A 15 8.35 -9.99 -6.90
CA GLU A 15 7.94 -9.52 -8.23
C GLU A 15 6.48 -9.08 -8.31
N VAL A 16 5.60 -9.74 -7.55
CA VAL A 16 4.19 -9.37 -7.42
C VAL A 16 4.05 -8.06 -6.66
N ILE A 17 4.76 -7.94 -5.54
CA ILE A 17 4.77 -6.71 -4.73
C ILE A 17 5.28 -5.53 -5.55
N GLU A 18 6.36 -5.73 -6.31
CA GLU A 18 6.92 -4.70 -7.19
C GLU A 18 5.93 -4.28 -8.28
N HIS A 19 5.25 -5.23 -8.91
CA HIS A 19 4.22 -4.95 -9.91
C HIS A 19 3.06 -4.17 -9.30
N LEU A 20 2.51 -4.63 -8.19
CA LEU A 20 1.46 -3.93 -7.46
C LEU A 20 1.90 -2.53 -7.01
N GLY A 21 3.15 -2.35 -6.61
CA GLY A 21 3.70 -1.06 -6.20
C GLY A 21 3.74 0.00 -7.31
N ARG A 22 3.90 -0.43 -8.55
CA ARG A 22 3.96 0.47 -9.73
C ARG A 22 2.59 0.89 -10.26
N HIS A 23 1.54 0.13 -9.98
CA HIS A 23 0.19 0.39 -10.47
C HIS A 23 -0.68 1.05 -9.40
N HIS A 24 -1.66 1.83 -9.83
CA HIS A 24 -2.48 2.67 -8.95
C HIS A 24 -3.91 2.21 -8.84
N VAL A 25 -4.35 1.41 -9.80
CA VAL A 25 -5.73 0.90 -9.90
C VAL A 25 -5.73 -0.61 -10.07
N ILE A 26 -6.79 -1.23 -9.57
CA ILE A 26 -7.05 -2.65 -9.70
C ILE A 26 -8.47 -2.83 -10.21
N THR A 27 -8.67 -3.74 -11.15
CA THR A 27 -10.02 -4.19 -11.53
C THR A 27 -10.42 -5.33 -10.61
N LEU A 28 -11.46 -5.11 -9.83
CA LEU A 28 -11.98 -6.05 -8.85
C LEU A 28 -13.30 -6.64 -9.36
N SER A 29 -13.35 -7.96 -9.46
CA SER A 29 -14.53 -8.69 -9.88
C SER A 29 -15.21 -9.36 -8.69
N THR A 30 -16.52 -9.21 -8.61
CA THR A 30 -17.40 -9.78 -7.58
C THR A 30 -18.60 -10.45 -8.25
N SER A 31 -19.33 -11.29 -7.54
CA SER A 31 -20.56 -11.89 -8.04
C SER A 31 -21.69 -11.76 -7.03
N SER A 32 -22.90 -11.56 -7.52
CA SER A 32 -24.10 -11.61 -6.71
C SER A 32 -24.40 -13.02 -6.22
N PHE A 33 -25.33 -13.14 -5.26
CA PHE A 33 -25.84 -14.45 -4.82
C PHE A 33 -26.37 -15.33 -5.97
N THR A 34 -26.90 -14.71 -7.03
CA THR A 34 -27.38 -15.42 -8.23
C THR A 34 -26.28 -15.71 -9.25
N GLY A 35 -25.03 -15.40 -8.92
CA GLY A 35 -23.88 -15.61 -9.83
C GLY A 35 -23.67 -14.52 -10.88
N MET A 36 -24.45 -13.41 -10.86
CA MET A 36 -24.26 -12.31 -11.79
C MET A 36 -22.91 -11.61 -11.51
N PRO A 37 -21.98 -11.60 -12.48
CA PRO A 37 -20.68 -10.97 -12.31
C PRO A 37 -20.79 -9.44 -12.34
N HIS A 38 -19.89 -8.78 -11.61
CA HIS A 38 -19.75 -7.34 -11.59
C HIS A 38 -18.27 -6.98 -11.43
N ALA A 39 -17.80 -5.97 -12.15
CA ALA A 39 -16.42 -5.51 -12.10
C ALA A 39 -16.37 -4.01 -11.86
N ASP A 40 -15.49 -3.60 -10.95
CA ASP A 40 -15.21 -2.21 -10.62
C ASP A 40 -13.71 -1.94 -10.71
N THR A 41 -13.34 -0.74 -11.11
CA THR A 41 -11.96 -0.26 -11.01
C THR A 41 -11.84 0.62 -9.77
N VAL A 42 -10.93 0.26 -8.88
CA VAL A 42 -10.70 0.96 -7.62
C VAL A 42 -9.23 1.33 -7.44
N VAL A 43 -8.96 2.42 -6.74
CA VAL A 43 -7.61 2.75 -6.29
C VAL A 43 -7.26 1.85 -5.10
N TYR A 44 -6.00 1.42 -5.04
CA TYR A 44 -5.55 0.50 -4.00
C TYR A 44 -4.15 0.81 -3.49
N ALA A 45 -3.88 0.32 -2.30
CA ALA A 45 -2.53 0.15 -1.76
C ALA A 45 -2.35 -1.29 -1.28
N ASN A 46 -1.11 -1.75 -1.11
CA ASN A 46 -0.82 -3.12 -0.69
C ASN A 46 0.38 -3.17 0.24
N ASN A 47 0.40 -4.15 1.11
CA ASN A 47 1.60 -4.65 1.78
C ASN A 47 1.98 -6.04 1.22
N ALA A 48 2.81 -6.79 1.94
CA ALA A 48 3.27 -8.12 1.51
C ALA A 48 2.16 -9.19 1.47
N ASP A 49 1.06 -9.00 2.21
CA ASP A 49 0.05 -10.04 2.42
C ASP A 49 -1.35 -9.64 1.96
N SER A 50 -1.59 -8.35 1.78
CA SER A 50 -2.94 -7.82 1.61
C SER A 50 -2.99 -6.66 0.63
N ILE A 51 -4.15 -6.53 -0.03
CA ILE A 51 -4.48 -5.39 -0.89
C ILE A 51 -5.64 -4.63 -0.24
N TYR A 52 -5.51 -3.32 -0.11
CA TYR A 52 -6.49 -2.43 0.52
C TYR A 52 -7.08 -1.48 -0.49
N PHE A 53 -8.39 -1.26 -0.43
CA PHE A 53 -9.07 -0.32 -1.31
C PHE A 53 -10.23 0.39 -0.59
N PHE A 54 -10.68 1.52 -1.15
CA PHE A 54 -11.82 2.26 -0.64
C PHE A 54 -13.07 1.88 -1.41
N ALA A 55 -14.16 1.66 -0.68
CA ALA A 55 -15.46 1.35 -1.25
C ALA A 55 -16.55 2.26 -0.66
N GLY A 56 -17.28 2.94 -1.54
CA GLY A 56 -18.44 3.74 -1.17
C GLY A 56 -19.60 2.85 -0.73
N GLU A 57 -20.35 3.31 0.29
CA GLU A 57 -21.53 2.60 0.74
C GLU A 57 -22.58 2.47 -0.37
N GLY A 58 -23.33 1.36 -0.36
CA GLY A 58 -24.41 1.12 -1.32
C GLY A 58 -23.99 0.71 -2.73
N THR A 59 -22.69 0.51 -3.01
CA THR A 59 -22.24 0.00 -4.29
C THR A 59 -22.65 -1.45 -4.53
N GLN A 60 -22.78 -1.86 -5.81
CA GLN A 60 -23.08 -3.26 -6.15
C GLN A 60 -21.99 -4.20 -5.66
N MET A 61 -20.73 -3.79 -5.80
CA MET A 61 -19.58 -4.52 -5.28
C MET A 61 -19.73 -4.88 -3.81
N LEU A 62 -20.11 -3.91 -2.94
CA LEU A 62 -20.27 -4.18 -1.51
C LEU A 62 -21.45 -5.09 -1.19
N ARG A 63 -22.54 -5.00 -1.96
CA ARG A 63 -23.64 -5.97 -1.84
C ARG A 63 -23.14 -7.38 -2.14
N ASN A 64 -22.41 -7.53 -3.24
CA ASN A 64 -21.85 -8.83 -3.64
C ASN A 64 -20.85 -9.38 -2.61
N VAL A 65 -19.96 -8.53 -2.07
CA VAL A 65 -18.99 -8.95 -1.04
C VAL A 65 -19.66 -9.39 0.28
N LYS A 66 -20.83 -8.84 0.61
CA LYS A 66 -21.63 -9.31 1.76
C LYS A 66 -22.17 -10.71 1.54
N ASP A 67 -22.58 -11.03 0.31
CA ASP A 67 -23.13 -12.33 -0.06
C ASP A 67 -22.01 -13.37 -0.27
N SER A 68 -20.93 -12.96 -0.91
CA SER A 68 -19.75 -13.81 -1.15
C SER A 68 -18.47 -13.01 -0.92
N ARG A 69 -17.66 -13.48 -0.01
CA ARG A 69 -16.35 -12.85 0.27
C ARG A 69 -15.28 -13.18 -0.77
N HIS A 70 -15.58 -14.06 -1.72
CA HIS A 70 -14.64 -14.43 -2.78
C HIS A 70 -14.65 -13.34 -3.86
N VAL A 71 -13.47 -12.91 -4.22
CA VAL A 71 -13.25 -11.92 -5.27
C VAL A 71 -12.12 -12.37 -6.19
N SER A 72 -12.15 -11.90 -7.42
CA SER A 72 -11.00 -11.97 -8.32
C SER A 72 -10.58 -10.56 -8.72
N PHE A 73 -9.32 -10.41 -9.13
CA PHE A 73 -8.80 -9.10 -9.51
C PHE A 73 -7.72 -9.22 -10.58
N THR A 74 -7.54 -8.12 -11.32
CA THR A 74 -6.44 -7.96 -12.26
C THR A 74 -5.74 -6.62 -12.10
N VAL A 75 -4.43 -6.62 -12.36
CA VAL A 75 -3.59 -5.41 -12.44
C VAL A 75 -2.70 -5.56 -13.66
N ASP A 76 -2.90 -4.71 -14.67
CA ASP A 76 -2.32 -4.88 -15.98
C ASP A 76 -1.40 -3.71 -16.33
N ASP A 77 -0.31 -4.01 -17.06
CA ASP A 77 0.47 -2.99 -17.74
C ASP A 77 -0.33 -2.50 -18.97
N TYR A 78 -0.61 -1.19 -18.99
CA TYR A 78 -1.22 -0.61 -20.19
C TYR A 78 -0.21 -0.59 -21.34
N THR A 79 -0.54 -1.29 -22.42
CA THR A 79 0.24 -1.27 -23.66
C THR A 79 -0.68 -1.42 -24.87
N VAL A 80 -0.31 -0.76 -25.96
CA VAL A 80 -0.98 -0.95 -27.26
C VAL A 80 -0.42 -2.14 -28.04
N ASP A 81 0.73 -2.67 -27.61
CA ASP A 81 1.36 -3.85 -28.19
C ASP A 81 1.02 -5.08 -27.37
N TRP A 82 0.02 -5.85 -27.82
CA TRP A 82 -0.43 -7.06 -27.11
C TRP A 82 0.69 -8.08 -26.81
N ARG A 83 1.80 -8.02 -27.57
CA ARG A 83 2.97 -8.91 -27.38
C ARG A 83 3.79 -8.57 -26.16
N LYS A 84 3.51 -7.42 -25.54
CA LYS A 84 4.19 -6.90 -24.35
C LYS A 84 3.26 -6.79 -23.14
N VAL A 85 2.06 -7.36 -23.25
CA VAL A 85 1.11 -7.36 -22.15
C VAL A 85 1.71 -8.14 -20.99
N ARG A 86 1.69 -7.51 -19.83
CA ARG A 86 2.02 -8.14 -18.55
C ARG A 86 0.83 -7.95 -17.62
N GLU A 87 0.38 -9.03 -17.03
CA GLU A 87 -0.85 -9.06 -16.27
C GLU A 87 -0.63 -9.81 -14.95
N LEU A 88 -1.12 -9.25 -13.87
CA LEU A 88 -1.28 -9.92 -12.59
C LEU A 88 -2.76 -10.21 -12.37
N GLN A 89 -3.11 -11.49 -12.29
CA GLN A 89 -4.43 -11.96 -11.93
C GLN A 89 -4.38 -12.56 -10.51
N GLY A 90 -5.47 -12.43 -9.76
CA GLY A 90 -5.54 -13.08 -8.46
C GLY A 90 -6.96 -13.37 -8.03
N VAL A 91 -7.07 -14.29 -7.08
CA VAL A 91 -8.30 -14.57 -6.33
C VAL A 91 -8.01 -14.48 -4.83
N GLY A 92 -9.01 -14.15 -4.05
CA GLY A 92 -8.83 -14.01 -2.61
C GLY A 92 -10.14 -13.77 -1.87
N ARG A 93 -10.01 -13.48 -0.58
CA ARG A 93 -11.15 -13.14 0.30
C ARG A 93 -11.14 -11.66 0.62
N CYS A 94 -12.31 -11.04 0.46
CA CYS A 94 -12.53 -9.63 0.73
C CYS A 94 -13.40 -9.43 1.98
N ARG A 95 -13.02 -8.49 2.84
CA ARG A 95 -13.77 -8.12 4.04
C ARG A 95 -13.51 -6.66 4.42
N PRO A 96 -14.34 -6.06 5.28
CA PRO A 96 -13.99 -4.77 5.88
C PRO A 96 -12.66 -4.88 6.64
N ALA A 97 -11.83 -3.85 6.54
CA ALA A 97 -10.61 -3.74 7.32
C ALA A 97 -10.93 -3.47 8.80
N THR A 98 -10.10 -3.99 9.71
CA THR A 98 -10.13 -3.57 11.12
C THR A 98 -9.60 -2.13 11.24
N GLU A 99 -9.77 -1.50 12.41
CA GLU A 99 -9.24 -0.16 12.65
C GLU A 99 -7.71 -0.09 12.43
N GLU A 100 -6.98 -1.08 12.93
CA GLU A 100 -5.52 -1.20 12.73
C GLU A 100 -5.18 -1.34 11.25
N GLN A 101 -5.86 -2.22 10.54
CA GLN A 101 -5.67 -2.41 9.10
C GLN A 101 -6.04 -1.17 8.31
N ALA A 102 -7.06 -0.42 8.72
CA ALA A 102 -7.44 0.83 8.07
C ALA A 102 -6.36 1.93 8.26
N ALA A 103 -5.73 1.98 9.43
CA ALA A 103 -4.61 2.90 9.67
C ALA A 103 -3.40 2.56 8.80
N VAL A 104 -3.03 1.27 8.74
CA VAL A 104 -1.96 0.78 7.84
C VAL A 104 -2.29 1.10 6.38
N ALA A 105 -3.50 0.78 5.93
CA ALA A 105 -3.93 1.04 4.57
C ALA A 105 -3.85 2.53 4.20
N TRP A 106 -4.23 3.41 5.13
CA TRP A 106 -4.12 4.85 4.91
C TRP A 106 -2.66 5.28 4.76
N SER A 107 -1.77 4.79 5.61
CA SER A 107 -0.33 5.06 5.53
C SER A 107 0.27 4.59 4.20
N LEU A 108 -0.10 3.39 3.74
CA LEU A 108 0.30 2.85 2.44
C LEU A 108 -0.23 3.69 1.26
N CYS A 109 -1.44 4.22 1.37
CA CYS A 109 -1.99 5.13 0.36
C CYS A 109 -1.19 6.42 0.28
N LEU A 110 -0.84 7.03 1.41
CA LEU A 110 -0.02 8.24 1.45
C LEU A 110 1.39 7.99 0.90
N LEU A 111 1.97 6.81 1.16
CA LEU A 111 3.25 6.41 0.59
C LEU A 111 3.18 6.26 -0.93
N LYS A 112 2.11 5.66 -1.43
CA LYS A 112 1.93 5.33 -2.84
C LYS A 112 1.52 6.52 -3.69
N PHE A 113 0.60 7.33 -3.21
CA PHE A 113 -0.02 8.43 -3.95
C PHE A 113 0.49 9.83 -3.55
N GLY A 114 1.20 9.93 -2.45
CA GLY A 114 1.69 11.18 -1.87
C GLY A 114 0.73 11.78 -0.85
N GLN A 115 1.22 12.72 -0.07
CA GLN A 115 0.51 13.31 1.08
C GLN A 115 -0.74 14.13 0.70
N GLU A 116 -0.82 14.58 -0.55
CA GLU A 116 -2.00 15.30 -1.06
C GLU A 116 -3.13 14.35 -1.50
N PHE A 117 -2.95 13.04 -1.34
CA PHE A 117 -3.98 12.09 -1.68
C PHE A 117 -5.21 12.33 -0.82
N ALA A 118 -6.27 12.85 -1.45
CA ALA A 118 -7.54 13.05 -0.79
C ALA A 118 -8.15 11.69 -0.44
N ARG A 119 -8.50 11.50 0.83
CA ARG A 119 -9.14 10.25 1.27
C ARG A 119 -10.46 10.05 0.53
N PRO A 120 -10.61 8.97 -0.25
CA PRO A 120 -11.88 8.66 -0.88
C PRO A 120 -12.98 8.44 0.18
N PRO A 121 -14.24 8.81 -0.12
CA PRO A 121 -15.35 8.53 0.77
C PRO A 121 -15.59 7.01 0.86
N GLY A 122 -16.02 6.54 2.03
CA GLY A 122 -16.39 5.14 2.25
C GLY A 122 -15.53 4.43 3.28
N VAL A 123 -15.62 3.11 3.25
CA VAL A 123 -14.95 2.19 4.18
C VAL A 123 -13.78 1.52 3.47
N ILE A 124 -12.73 1.25 4.21
CA ILE A 124 -11.58 0.49 3.71
C ILE A 124 -11.91 -1.00 3.78
N TYR A 125 -11.69 -1.67 2.68
CA TYR A 125 -11.76 -3.12 2.55
C TYR A 125 -10.38 -3.71 2.33
N VAL A 126 -10.20 -4.94 2.77
CA VAL A 126 -8.96 -5.71 2.59
C VAL A 126 -9.25 -6.98 1.80
N ILE A 127 -8.40 -7.25 0.81
CA ILE A 127 -8.34 -8.51 0.10
C ILE A 127 -7.11 -9.26 0.63
N THR A 128 -7.33 -10.48 1.10
CA THR A 128 -6.26 -11.45 1.37
C THR A 128 -6.21 -12.41 0.19
N PRO A 129 -5.19 -12.31 -0.69
CA PRO A 129 -5.05 -13.18 -1.83
C PRO A 129 -4.79 -14.63 -1.38
N SER A 130 -5.34 -15.61 -2.09
CA SER A 130 -5.08 -17.04 -1.90
C SER A 130 -4.34 -17.65 -3.07
N GLU A 131 -4.53 -17.12 -4.26
CA GLU A 131 -3.83 -17.53 -5.46
C GLU A 131 -3.58 -16.31 -6.36
N MET A 132 -2.40 -16.26 -6.96
CA MET A 132 -2.03 -15.22 -7.91
C MET A 132 -1.36 -15.82 -9.14
N HIS A 133 -1.62 -15.22 -10.30
CA HIS A 133 -1.01 -15.58 -11.56
C HIS A 133 -0.33 -14.36 -12.16
N PHE A 134 0.95 -14.49 -12.42
CA PHE A 134 1.69 -13.50 -13.17
C PHE A 134 1.84 -14.00 -14.60
N VAL A 135 1.34 -13.23 -15.55
CA VAL A 135 1.31 -13.60 -16.97
C VAL A 135 2.15 -12.61 -17.75
N ASP A 136 3.21 -13.10 -18.36
CA ASP A 136 4.03 -12.36 -19.31
C ASP A 136 3.78 -12.89 -20.71
N TYR A 137 3.45 -12.01 -21.64
CA TYR A 137 3.46 -12.32 -23.05
C TYR A 137 4.83 -11.99 -23.61
N ASP A 138 5.44 -12.95 -24.28
CA ASP A 138 6.68 -12.78 -25.01
C ASP A 138 6.45 -13.18 -26.48
N TYR A 139 7.00 -12.40 -27.39
CA TYR A 139 6.93 -12.69 -28.79
C TYR A 139 8.31 -13.07 -29.30
N ASN A 140 8.48 -14.35 -29.64
CA ASN A 140 9.72 -14.81 -30.21
C ASN A 140 9.84 -14.32 -31.67
N VAL A 141 10.66 -13.31 -31.87
CA VAL A 141 10.87 -12.68 -33.19
C VAL A 141 11.44 -13.66 -34.22
N VAL A 142 12.19 -14.68 -33.77
CA VAL A 142 12.84 -15.66 -34.67
C VAL A 142 11.83 -16.69 -35.18
N THR A 143 10.94 -17.17 -34.33
CA THR A 143 9.94 -18.19 -34.69
C THR A 143 8.61 -17.63 -35.16
N GLY A 144 8.37 -16.33 -34.97
CA GLY A 144 7.09 -15.69 -35.21
C GLY A 144 5.96 -16.19 -34.33
N GLN A 145 6.29 -16.90 -33.23
CA GLN A 145 5.30 -17.52 -32.35
C GLN A 145 5.19 -16.72 -31.05
N PRO A 146 3.96 -16.41 -30.61
CA PRO A 146 3.75 -15.90 -29.25
C PRO A 146 4.03 -17.01 -28.24
N SER A 147 4.74 -16.65 -27.17
CA SER A 147 4.88 -17.47 -25.98
C SER A 147 4.22 -16.75 -24.79
N GLN A 148 3.60 -17.51 -23.92
CA GLN A 148 3.03 -17.03 -22.69
C GLN A 148 3.69 -17.77 -21.53
N ILE A 149 4.31 -17.01 -20.65
CA ILE A 149 4.84 -17.54 -19.40
C ILE A 149 3.84 -17.21 -18.31
N ARG A 150 3.30 -18.25 -17.66
CA ARG A 150 2.40 -18.10 -16.51
C ARG A 150 3.07 -18.65 -15.27
N ARG A 151 3.28 -17.81 -14.28
CA ARG A 151 3.75 -18.19 -12.95
C ARG A 151 2.57 -18.16 -12.00
N THR A 152 2.32 -19.25 -11.30
CA THR A 152 1.23 -19.37 -10.34
C THR A 152 1.82 -19.44 -8.94
N PHE A 153 1.29 -18.66 -8.03
CA PHE A 153 1.65 -18.58 -6.63
C PHE A 153 0.43 -18.95 -5.79
N GLN A 154 0.55 -20.01 -5.02
CA GLN A 154 -0.39 -20.36 -3.97
C GLN A 154 0.08 -19.68 -2.68
N LEU A 155 -0.81 -18.95 -2.05
CA LEU A 155 -0.51 -18.22 -0.82
C LEU A 155 -1.18 -18.96 0.34
N ASP A 156 -0.42 -19.19 1.41
CA ASP A 156 -0.98 -19.78 2.61
C ASP A 156 -2.02 -18.83 3.24
N ASP A 157 -3.18 -19.37 3.59
CA ASP A 157 -4.30 -18.63 4.19
C ASP A 157 -3.98 -18.06 5.59
N ALA A 158 -2.92 -18.53 6.21
CA ALA A 158 -2.46 -17.98 7.48
C ALA A 158 -1.64 -16.70 7.22
N PRO A 159 -1.98 -15.56 7.85
CA PRO A 159 -1.02 -14.47 7.90
C PRO A 159 0.28 -15.05 8.48
N PRO A 160 1.44 -14.81 7.86
CA PRO A 160 2.69 -15.26 8.43
C PRO A 160 2.75 -14.76 9.87
N PRO A 161 3.18 -15.60 10.83
CA PRO A 161 3.53 -15.07 12.13
C PRO A 161 4.51 -13.93 11.87
N PRO A 162 4.40 -12.81 12.59
CA PRO A 162 5.31 -11.69 12.38
C PRO A 162 6.71 -12.27 12.32
N SER A 163 7.30 -12.23 11.15
CA SER A 163 8.61 -12.84 10.93
C SER A 163 9.57 -12.09 11.83
N ARG A 164 9.98 -12.73 12.92
CA ARG A 164 11.17 -12.35 13.69
C ARG A 164 12.44 -12.58 12.85
N GLY A 165 12.33 -12.39 11.56
CA GLY A 165 13.45 -12.24 10.65
C GLY A 165 13.96 -10.84 10.87
N GLY A 166 15.11 -10.75 11.54
CA GLY A 166 15.69 -9.49 11.92
C GLY A 166 15.81 -8.54 10.75
N VAL A 167 14.96 -7.54 10.72
CA VAL A 167 15.31 -6.27 10.14
C VAL A 167 16.39 -5.75 11.08
N SER A 168 17.64 -6.01 10.72
CA SER A 168 18.82 -5.42 11.36
C SER A 168 18.94 -3.96 10.90
N THR A 169 17.85 -3.23 10.99
CA THR A 169 17.84 -1.79 10.83
C THR A 169 17.88 -1.25 12.25
N ILE A 170 18.96 -0.59 12.59
CA ILE A 170 19.05 0.17 13.83
C ILE A 170 18.03 1.30 13.63
N LEU A 171 16.81 1.10 14.15
CA LEU A 171 15.79 2.14 14.19
C LEU A 171 16.19 3.07 15.33
N ASP A 172 16.56 4.28 15.00
CA ASP A 172 16.83 5.29 16.02
C ASP A 172 15.52 5.67 16.71
N ARG A 173 15.39 5.25 17.97
CA ARG A 173 14.27 5.62 18.81
C ARG A 173 14.47 7.03 19.33
N LEU A 174 13.65 7.94 18.85
CA LEU A 174 13.66 9.34 19.25
C LEU A 174 12.49 9.61 20.22
N THR A 175 12.75 10.39 21.26
CA THR A 175 11.72 10.81 22.22
C THR A 175 11.62 12.32 22.19
N TYR A 176 10.41 12.84 22.06
CA TYR A 176 10.11 14.26 22.04
C TYR A 176 9.14 14.60 23.17
N GLU A 177 9.46 15.65 23.92
CA GLU A 177 8.55 16.22 24.92
C GLU A 177 7.55 17.18 24.26
N PRO A 178 6.40 17.49 24.91
CA PRO A 178 5.41 18.41 24.36
C PRO A 178 6.03 19.75 23.93
N GLY A 179 5.73 20.19 22.72
CA GLY A 179 6.26 21.43 22.13
C GLY A 179 7.66 21.30 21.51
N GLN A 180 8.35 20.18 21.66
CA GLN A 180 9.64 19.98 21.00
C GLN A 180 9.46 19.83 19.48
N ILE A 181 10.37 20.46 18.75
CA ILE A 181 10.39 20.45 17.29
C ILE A 181 11.09 19.19 16.82
N VAL A 182 10.44 18.47 15.89
CA VAL A 182 10.98 17.28 15.23
C VAL A 182 11.81 17.68 14.02
N PHE A 183 11.31 18.59 13.20
CA PHE A 183 12.06 19.24 12.11
C PHE A 183 11.55 20.66 11.83
N ARG A 184 12.38 21.47 11.20
CA ARG A 184 12.08 22.84 10.78
C ARG A 184 12.07 22.98 9.27
N PRO A 185 11.50 24.09 8.75
CA PRO A 185 11.54 24.39 7.33
C PRO A 185 12.97 24.41 6.80
N GLY A 186 13.20 23.69 5.70
CA GLY A 186 14.50 23.61 5.06
C GLY A 186 15.51 22.64 5.70
N GLU A 187 15.17 22.01 6.82
CA GLU A 187 15.92 20.89 7.37
C GLU A 187 15.52 19.63 6.62
N SER A 188 16.36 19.17 5.68
CA SER A 188 16.20 17.88 5.03
C SER A 188 16.98 16.84 5.82
N THR A 189 16.28 15.99 6.54
CA THR A 189 16.92 14.87 7.25
C THR A 189 17.10 13.65 6.35
N GLY A 190 16.39 13.58 5.21
CA GLY A 190 16.33 12.38 4.36
C GLY A 190 15.63 11.19 5.01
N GLU A 191 15.08 11.39 6.20
CA GLU A 191 14.47 10.37 7.04
C GLU A 191 12.95 10.47 7.03
N TYR A 192 12.32 9.36 7.30
CA TYR A 192 10.90 9.25 7.62
C TYR A 192 10.76 8.95 9.11
N TYR A 193 9.71 9.46 9.70
CA TYR A 193 9.40 9.25 11.11
C TYR A 193 8.10 8.46 11.23
N VAL A 194 8.13 7.38 11.98
CA VAL A 194 6.95 6.60 12.34
C VAL A 194 6.57 6.92 13.77
N VAL A 195 5.34 7.34 14.00
CA VAL A 195 4.83 7.59 15.36
C VAL A 195 4.52 6.26 16.03
N ILE A 196 5.28 5.93 17.08
CA ILE A 196 5.07 4.70 17.85
C ILE A 196 4.13 4.96 19.02
N ASP A 197 4.29 6.12 19.66
CA ASP A 197 3.42 6.59 20.73
C ASP A 197 3.39 8.11 20.73
N GLY A 198 2.32 8.70 21.24
CA GLY A 198 2.17 10.14 21.29
C GLY A 198 1.36 10.73 20.15
N GLU A 199 1.62 12.00 19.85
CA GLU A 199 0.96 12.76 18.79
C GLU A 199 1.88 13.88 18.33
N VAL A 200 2.02 14.06 17.04
CA VAL A 200 2.77 15.15 16.43
C VAL A 200 1.87 16.00 15.54
N GLU A 201 2.22 17.26 15.37
CA GLU A 201 1.48 18.20 14.54
C GLU A 201 2.43 18.83 13.51
N ILE A 202 1.97 18.86 12.27
CA ILE A 202 2.66 19.53 11.17
C ILE A 202 1.95 20.85 10.90
N CYS A 203 2.69 21.94 10.97
CA CYS A 203 2.19 23.30 10.77
C CYS A 203 2.86 23.93 9.56
N ALA A 204 2.10 24.67 8.75
CA ALA A 204 2.63 25.53 7.72
C ALA A 204 2.90 26.94 8.29
N GLU A 205 4.10 27.45 8.08
CA GLU A 205 4.41 28.85 8.38
C GLU A 205 3.74 29.75 7.34
N GLY A 206 2.76 30.54 7.75
CA GLY A 206 2.07 31.50 6.90
C GLY A 206 1.70 32.77 7.67
N TYR A 207 2.03 33.95 7.13
CA TYR A 207 1.61 35.30 7.53
C TYR A 207 1.17 35.46 9.02
N GLY A 208 2.02 35.04 9.95
CA GLY A 208 1.88 35.35 11.37
C GLY A 208 0.99 34.46 12.22
N VAL A 209 0.45 33.38 11.64
CA VAL A 209 -0.26 32.30 12.39
C VAL A 209 0.12 30.96 11.79
N ASP A 210 0.70 30.09 12.62
CA ASP A 210 0.95 28.70 12.25
C ASP A 210 -0.39 28.00 12.03
N GLN A 211 -0.65 27.53 10.82
CA GLN A 211 -1.84 26.73 10.53
C GLN A 211 -1.48 25.25 10.63
N THR A 212 -2.18 24.54 11.51
CA THR A 212 -2.13 23.08 11.56
C THR A 212 -2.57 22.50 10.23
N VAL A 213 -1.66 21.80 9.58
CA VAL A 213 -1.94 21.11 8.31
C VAL A 213 -2.35 19.66 8.59
N LEU A 214 -1.70 19.00 9.57
CA LEU A 214 -1.90 17.58 9.82
C LEU A 214 -1.54 17.24 11.28
N ARG A 215 -2.33 16.35 11.90
CA ARG A 215 -2.02 15.70 13.17
C ARG A 215 -1.84 14.21 12.95
N LEU A 216 -0.81 13.63 13.55
CA LEU A 216 -0.40 12.25 13.37
C LEU A 216 -0.24 11.56 14.72
N GLY A 217 -0.88 10.41 14.86
CA GLY A 217 -0.82 9.55 16.03
C GLY A 217 -0.12 8.21 15.74
N PRO A 218 -0.17 7.25 16.69
CA PRO A 218 0.50 5.95 16.57
C PRO A 218 0.15 5.20 15.29
N GLY A 219 1.15 4.56 14.67
CA GLY A 219 1.04 3.83 13.41
C GLY A 219 1.02 4.72 12.15
N GLN A 220 1.04 6.03 12.31
CA GLN A 220 1.15 6.96 11.19
C GLN A 220 2.60 7.40 11.01
N PHE A 221 2.94 7.80 9.78
CA PHE A 221 4.28 8.23 9.46
C PHE A 221 4.29 9.56 8.71
N PHE A 222 5.42 10.25 8.76
CA PHE A 222 5.68 11.48 8.03
C PHE A 222 7.17 11.52 7.68
N GLY A 223 7.55 12.37 6.76
CA GLY A 223 8.94 12.48 6.35
C GLY A 223 9.21 13.76 5.62
N ASP A 224 10.44 13.89 5.15
CA ASP A 224 10.91 15.02 4.40
C ASP A 224 10.18 15.16 3.07
N GLN A 225 9.07 15.89 3.11
CA GLN A 225 8.27 16.22 1.93
C GLN A 225 8.96 17.22 1.00
N ALA A 226 9.94 17.96 1.49
CA ALA A 226 10.71 18.90 0.69
C ALA A 226 11.49 18.18 -0.41
N THR A 227 11.90 16.93 -0.16
CA THR A 227 12.67 16.12 -1.11
C THR A 227 11.80 15.53 -2.23
N LEU A 228 10.49 15.30 -1.98
CA LEU A 228 9.63 14.61 -2.95
C LEU A 228 9.10 15.50 -4.07
N ARG A 229 9.08 16.83 -3.91
CA ARG A 229 8.46 17.74 -4.90
C ARG A 229 9.27 18.98 -5.28
N GLY A 230 10.47 19.16 -4.78
CA GLY A 230 11.24 20.37 -5.06
C GLY A 230 10.57 21.67 -4.57
N GLN A 231 9.50 21.58 -3.80
CA GLN A 231 8.85 22.71 -3.15
C GLN A 231 9.41 22.82 -1.74
N GLN A 232 10.18 23.86 -1.51
CA GLN A 232 10.60 24.31 -0.19
C GLN A 232 9.36 24.87 0.53
N GLY A 233 8.51 23.98 1.02
CA GLY A 233 7.39 24.36 1.89
C GLY A 233 7.93 24.65 3.28
N ALA A 234 7.57 25.78 3.84
CA ALA A 234 7.88 26.14 5.22
C ALA A 234 6.98 25.32 6.17
N LEU A 235 7.32 24.04 6.38
CA LEU A 235 6.61 23.15 7.29
C LEU A 235 7.45 22.90 8.54
N THR A 236 6.84 23.05 9.71
CA THR A 236 7.42 22.70 11.00
C THR A 236 6.63 21.53 11.60
N CYS A 237 7.33 20.54 12.11
CA CYS A 237 6.71 19.44 12.88
C CYS A 237 7.11 19.56 14.34
N HIS A 238 6.16 19.47 15.25
CA HIS A 238 6.40 19.44 16.70
C HIS A 238 5.52 18.40 17.41
N ALA A 239 5.98 17.94 18.56
CA ALA A 239 5.22 17.02 19.40
C ALA A 239 4.11 17.78 20.15
N VAL A 240 2.86 17.33 20.01
CA VAL A 240 1.71 17.86 20.77
C VAL A 240 1.71 17.36 22.20
N ARG A 241 2.13 16.13 22.37
CA ARG A 241 2.36 15.47 23.67
C ARG A 241 3.64 14.68 23.62
N ARG A 242 4.08 14.13 24.74
CA ARG A 242 5.25 13.26 24.75
C ARG A 242 5.10 12.16 23.70
N SER A 243 6.04 12.12 22.75
CA SER A 243 5.96 11.26 21.58
C SER A 243 7.23 10.44 21.40
N ILE A 244 7.04 9.21 20.96
CA ILE A 244 8.11 8.28 20.59
C ILE A 244 8.03 8.06 19.10
N LEU A 245 9.10 8.38 18.39
CA LEU A 245 9.21 8.23 16.95
C LEU A 245 10.35 7.26 16.61
N PHE A 246 10.21 6.51 15.54
CA PHE A 246 11.33 5.86 14.88
C PHE A 246 11.72 6.64 13.64
N ALA A 247 13.02 7.00 13.55
CA ALA A 247 13.60 7.54 12.33
C ALA A 247 14.04 6.38 11.43
N VAL A 248 13.60 6.40 10.18
CA VAL A 248 13.88 5.35 9.19
C VAL A 248 14.19 5.97 7.83
N ASP A 249 15.10 5.38 7.08
CA ASP A 249 15.26 5.73 5.68
C ASP A 249 14.08 5.21 4.84
N ARG A 250 13.97 5.70 3.60
CA ARG A 250 12.86 5.36 2.70
C ARG A 250 12.74 3.85 2.43
N THR A 251 13.87 3.16 2.33
CA THR A 251 13.87 1.72 2.05
C THR A 251 13.39 0.94 3.26
N SER A 252 13.91 1.28 4.44
CA SER A 252 13.50 0.69 5.71
C SER A 252 12.03 0.95 6.02
N LEU A 253 11.52 2.17 5.78
CA LEU A 253 10.09 2.46 5.94
C LEU A 253 9.23 1.57 5.05
N ARG A 254 9.60 1.45 3.78
CA ARG A 254 8.90 0.59 2.83
C ARG A 254 8.88 -0.86 3.32
N ASP A 255 10.02 -1.36 3.78
CA ASP A 255 10.15 -2.74 4.26
C ASP A 255 9.35 -2.98 5.54
N LEU A 256 9.30 -2.01 6.46
CA LEU A 256 8.46 -2.05 7.66
C LEU A 256 6.96 -2.08 7.32
N LEU A 257 6.53 -1.24 6.38
CA LEU A 257 5.14 -1.20 5.91
C LEU A 257 4.76 -2.53 5.22
N TYR A 258 5.64 -3.09 4.39
CA TYR A 258 5.39 -4.38 3.74
C TYR A 258 5.38 -5.54 4.73
N ALA A 259 6.15 -5.46 5.80
CA ALA A 259 6.16 -6.45 6.87
C ALA A 259 4.95 -6.33 7.82
N GLY A 260 4.14 -5.27 7.71
CA GLY A 260 3.02 -5.02 8.61
C GLY A 260 3.44 -4.68 10.05
N LEU A 261 4.63 -4.10 10.21
CA LEU A 261 5.20 -3.76 11.54
C LEU A 261 4.88 -2.31 11.95
N VAL A 262 4.36 -1.50 11.04
CA VAL A 262 3.88 -0.13 11.25
C VAL A 262 2.69 0.12 10.36
#